data_aefd7767acb7d86a167124f2f9c79592
#
_entry.id   aefd7767acb7d86a167124f2f9c79592
#
_cell.length_a   1.000
_cell.length_b   1.000
_cell.length_c   1.000
_cell.angle_alpha   90.00
_cell.angle_beta   90.00
_cell.angle_gamma   90.00
#
_symmetry.space_group_name_H-M   'P 1'
#
loop_
_entity.id
_entity.type
_entity.pdbx_description
1 polymer ?
#
loop_
_entity_poly.entity_id
_entity_poly.type
_entity_poly.pdbx_seq_one_letter_code
_entity_poly.pdbx_strand_id
1 'polypeptide(L)'
;DVESKSSVGATTETTTTTEMQTTIETESASVTEATSEPTYGQVVNGDSSVIAQYKSEGVDVDLTLMGSDLVYATVYQMMSKPEEYEGKTIRIEGKYYASYYPITDKYYNYCLIADALACCSQGLEFELGGGAVYPGDYPADQSEVIVTGVFETYTEEAGQTFYYCRLRNAEYQLVSTENQ
;
A
#
# COMPACT_ATOMS: atom_id res chain seq x y z
N ASP A 1 -27.84 -43.19 -30.90
CA ASP A 1 -27.02 -44.11 -31.72
C ASP A 1 -25.65 -43.53 -31.95
N VAL A 2 -24.71 -44.38 -31.57
CA VAL A 2 -23.32 -44.55 -32.04
C VAL A 2 -22.27 -43.55 -31.49
N GLU A 3 -21.62 -43.89 -30.43
CA GLU A 3 -20.26 -44.45 -30.19
C GLU A 3 -19.21 -44.08 -31.24
N SER A 4 -18.08 -43.48 -30.77
CA SER A 4 -16.77 -44.07 -31.03
C SER A 4 -15.67 -43.52 -30.14
N LYS A 5 -15.00 -44.42 -29.48
CA LYS A 5 -13.75 -44.39 -28.73
C LYS A 5 -12.55 -44.17 -29.66
N SER A 6 -11.45 -43.58 -29.10
CA SER A 6 -10.08 -44.08 -29.20
C SER A 6 -9.16 -43.04 -28.56
N SER A 7 -8.45 -43.24 -27.45
CA SER A 7 -7.38 -44.16 -27.10
C SER A 7 -5.97 -43.69 -27.48
N VAL A 8 -5.21 -43.35 -26.40
CA VAL A 8 -3.78 -43.63 -26.12
C VAL A 8 -2.64 -42.94 -26.89
N GLY A 9 -1.71 -42.40 -26.09
CA GLY A 9 -0.37 -42.03 -26.50
C GLY A 9 0.44 -41.37 -25.37
N ALA A 10 0.90 -42.17 -24.42
CA ALA A 10 1.96 -41.76 -23.48
C ALA A 10 3.31 -41.76 -24.22
N THR A 11 4.10 -40.74 -24.03
CA THR A 11 5.53 -40.79 -24.31
C THR A 11 6.29 -40.11 -23.19
N THR A 12 7.00 -40.90 -22.44
CA THR A 12 8.00 -40.53 -21.44
C THR A 12 9.28 -40.19 -22.17
N GLU A 13 9.86 -39.02 -21.95
CA GLU A 13 11.27 -38.79 -22.22
C GLU A 13 11.96 -38.15 -21.02
N THR A 14 12.88 -38.98 -20.50
CA THR A 14 13.91 -38.66 -19.52
C THR A 14 15.04 -37.90 -20.18
N THR A 15 15.47 -36.78 -19.62
CA THR A 15 16.80 -36.25 -19.97
C THR A 15 17.43 -35.53 -18.78
N THR A 16 18.35 -36.19 -18.19
CA THR A 16 19.74 -35.90 -17.81
C THR A 16 20.07 -34.54 -17.19
N THR A 17 20.38 -34.62 -15.91
CA THR A 17 21.17 -33.69 -15.10
C THR A 17 22.55 -33.45 -15.70
N THR A 18 22.92 -32.16 -15.82
CA THR A 18 24.33 -31.76 -15.97
C THR A 18 24.66 -30.75 -14.87
N GLU A 19 25.42 -31.20 -13.89
CA GLU A 19 26.12 -30.39 -12.91
C GLU A 19 27.27 -29.63 -13.62
N MET A 20 27.30 -28.30 -13.43
CA MET A 20 28.49 -27.49 -13.63
C MET A 20 28.86 -26.81 -12.32
N GLN A 21 29.86 -27.34 -11.66
CA GLN A 21 30.64 -26.69 -10.63
C GLN A 21 31.48 -25.58 -11.27
N THR A 22 31.35 -24.35 -10.78
CA THR A 22 32.31 -23.28 -11.03
C THR A 22 32.76 -22.70 -9.70
N THR A 23 34.03 -22.89 -9.44
CA THR A 23 34.85 -22.34 -8.35
C THR A 23 34.80 -20.81 -8.33
N ILE A 24 34.56 -20.24 -7.14
CA ILE A 24 34.62 -18.79 -6.91
C ILE A 24 35.97 -18.47 -6.27
N GLU A 25 36.80 -17.73 -6.97
CA GLU A 25 37.97 -17.07 -6.42
C GLU A 25 37.54 -15.78 -5.72
N THR A 26 38.11 -15.59 -4.51
CA THR A 26 37.90 -14.45 -3.64
C THR A 26 38.81 -13.31 -4.07
N GLU A 27 38.26 -12.19 -4.53
CA GLU A 27 39.03 -10.95 -4.63
C GLU A 27 38.38 -9.87 -3.75
N SER A 28 39.20 -9.40 -2.79
CA SER A 28 38.93 -8.30 -1.88
C SER A 28 39.10 -6.97 -2.61
N ALA A 29 38.07 -6.16 -2.71
CA ALA A 29 38.17 -4.78 -3.15
C ALA A 29 37.38 -3.86 -2.23
N SER A 30 38.02 -2.79 -1.85
CA SER A 30 37.70 -1.78 -0.83
C SER A 30 36.38 -1.06 -1.06
N VAL A 31 35.72 -0.80 0.08
CA VAL A 31 34.47 -0.05 0.28
C VAL A 31 34.61 1.39 -0.17
N THR A 32 33.77 1.78 -1.13
CA THR A 32 33.38 3.17 -1.34
C THR A 32 31.93 3.28 -0.87
N GLU A 33 31.65 4.15 0.10
CA GLU A 33 30.28 4.47 0.55
C GLU A 33 29.47 4.99 -0.64
N ALA A 34 28.63 4.12 -1.20
CA ALA A 34 27.54 4.51 -2.06
C ALA A 34 26.28 4.50 -1.19
N THR A 35 25.63 5.65 -1.06
CA THR A 35 24.28 5.79 -0.53
C THR A 35 23.37 4.94 -1.39
N SER A 36 23.16 3.68 -1.00
CA SER A 36 22.29 2.77 -1.74
C SER A 36 20.86 3.02 -1.29
N GLU A 37 20.03 3.47 -2.25
CA GLU A 37 18.58 3.35 -2.10
C GLU A 37 18.23 1.89 -1.75
N PRO A 38 17.30 1.65 -0.80
CA PRO A 38 16.96 0.29 -0.40
C PRO A 38 16.37 -0.49 -1.58
N THR A 39 16.98 -1.61 -1.90
CA THR A 39 16.49 -2.52 -2.95
C THR A 39 15.13 -3.10 -2.55
N TYR A 40 14.17 -3.11 -3.46
CA TYR A 40 12.79 -3.62 -3.31
C TYR A 40 12.64 -4.89 -2.45
N GLY A 41 13.57 -5.84 -2.57
CA GLY A 41 13.56 -7.08 -1.78
C GLY A 41 13.81 -6.93 -0.27
N GLN A 42 14.34 -5.78 0.19
CA GLN A 42 14.54 -5.50 1.63
C GLN A 42 13.30 -4.88 2.27
N VAL A 43 12.46 -4.20 1.47
CA VAL A 43 11.25 -3.54 1.93
C VAL A 43 10.10 -4.52 2.13
N VAL A 44 10.04 -5.58 1.33
CA VAL A 44 8.96 -6.60 1.39
C VAL A 44 8.95 -7.39 2.71
N ASN A 45 10.05 -7.38 3.46
CA ASN A 45 10.13 -8.04 4.76
C ASN A 45 9.59 -7.19 5.94
N GLY A 46 8.97 -6.03 5.67
CA GLY A 46 8.24 -5.26 6.68
C GLY A 46 9.11 -4.81 7.86
N ASP A 47 10.35 -4.41 7.58
CA ASP A 47 11.22 -3.85 8.64
C ASP A 47 10.72 -2.44 9.01
N SER A 48 10.00 -2.35 10.13
CA SER A 48 9.49 -1.09 10.69
C SER A 48 10.60 -0.05 10.88
N SER A 49 11.88 -0.48 10.95
CA SER A 49 13.03 0.42 11.08
C SER A 49 13.28 1.23 9.80
N VAL A 50 13.00 0.65 8.64
CA VAL A 50 13.11 1.35 7.34
C VAL A 50 12.04 2.43 7.23
N ILE A 51 10.81 2.12 7.62
CA ILE A 51 9.68 3.05 7.58
C ILE A 51 9.90 4.21 8.55
N ALA A 52 10.48 3.95 9.73
CA ALA A 52 10.68 4.93 10.78
C ALA A 52 11.62 6.10 10.39
N GLN A 53 12.39 6.00 9.30
CA GLN A 53 13.22 7.11 8.81
C GLN A 53 12.42 8.14 7.96
N TYR A 54 11.27 7.77 7.43
CA TYR A 54 10.42 8.64 6.62
C TYR A 54 9.48 9.46 7.51
N LYS A 55 10.03 10.55 8.07
CA LYS A 55 9.32 11.48 8.96
C LYS A 55 9.45 12.91 8.47
N SER A 56 8.46 13.72 8.77
CA SER A 56 8.50 15.17 8.61
C SER A 56 8.01 15.86 9.89
N GLU A 57 8.05 17.17 9.93
CA GLU A 57 7.65 17.92 11.13
C GLU A 57 6.18 17.64 11.48
N GLY A 58 5.93 17.11 12.68
CA GLY A 58 4.60 16.75 13.16
C GLY A 58 4.00 15.49 12.53
N VAL A 59 4.74 14.74 11.70
CA VAL A 59 4.29 13.53 11.02
C VAL A 59 5.21 12.35 11.37
N ASP A 60 4.65 11.30 11.93
CA ASP A 60 5.41 10.10 12.35
C ASP A 60 5.78 9.19 11.19
N VAL A 61 4.92 9.12 10.16
CA VAL A 61 5.17 8.37 8.92
C VAL A 61 4.70 9.22 7.73
N ASP A 62 5.64 9.71 6.95
CA ASP A 62 5.36 10.54 5.77
C ASP A 62 5.58 9.73 4.50
N LEU A 63 4.48 9.20 3.94
CA LEU A 63 4.52 8.39 2.73
C LEU A 63 4.83 9.22 1.48
N THR A 64 4.66 10.55 1.54
CA THR A 64 5.00 11.43 0.39
C THR A 64 6.50 11.51 0.13
N LEU A 65 7.32 11.06 1.09
CA LEU A 65 8.79 10.96 0.97
C LEU A 65 9.27 9.62 0.41
N MET A 66 8.34 8.68 0.17
CA MET A 66 8.64 7.30 -0.25
C MET A 66 8.40 7.13 -1.75
N GLY A 67 9.13 6.21 -2.37
CA GLY A 67 8.79 5.73 -3.71
C GLY A 67 7.52 4.88 -3.72
N SER A 68 6.84 4.77 -4.86
CA SER A 68 5.53 4.12 -5.02
C SER A 68 5.46 2.70 -4.45
N ASP A 69 6.49 1.90 -4.66
CA ASP A 69 6.55 0.52 -4.15
C ASP A 69 6.57 0.47 -2.62
N LEU A 70 7.33 1.40 -2.00
CA LEU A 70 7.41 1.48 -0.55
C LEU A 70 6.10 2.02 0.04
N VAL A 71 5.47 3.00 -0.60
CA VAL A 71 4.13 3.50 -0.23
C VAL A 71 3.14 2.35 -0.18
N TYR A 72 3.04 1.57 -1.28
CA TYR A 72 2.11 0.45 -1.40
C TYR A 72 2.36 -0.62 -0.33
N ALA A 73 3.63 -1.01 -0.12
CA ALA A 73 4.01 -1.97 0.91
C ALA A 73 3.70 -1.46 2.33
N THR A 74 3.92 -0.16 2.59
CA THR A 74 3.66 0.45 3.90
C THR A 74 2.16 0.50 4.20
N VAL A 75 1.32 0.88 3.24
CA VAL A 75 -0.15 0.87 3.42
C VAL A 75 -0.65 -0.56 3.64
N TYR A 76 -0.13 -1.55 2.91
CA TYR A 76 -0.45 -2.95 3.17
C TYR A 76 -0.04 -3.39 4.59
N GLN A 77 1.12 -2.94 5.08
CA GLN A 77 1.57 -3.23 6.45
C GLN A 77 0.66 -2.57 7.50
N MET A 78 0.23 -1.32 7.29
CA MET A 78 -0.73 -0.64 8.17
C MET A 78 -2.03 -1.43 8.33
N MET A 79 -2.52 -2.05 7.26
CA MET A 79 -3.73 -2.89 7.31
C MET A 79 -3.49 -4.28 7.92
N SER A 80 -2.27 -4.81 7.78
CA SER A 80 -1.91 -6.17 8.26
C SER A 80 -1.46 -6.19 9.71
N LYS A 81 -0.86 -5.10 10.19
CA LYS A 81 -0.32 -4.90 11.54
C LYS A 81 -0.68 -3.53 12.09
N PRO A 82 -1.97 -3.21 12.20
CA PRO A 82 -2.43 -1.88 12.57
C PRO A 82 -1.92 -1.41 13.94
N GLU A 83 -1.64 -2.33 14.86
CA GLU A 83 -1.11 -2.05 16.19
C GLU A 83 0.25 -1.34 16.18
N GLU A 84 1.04 -1.51 15.10
CA GLU A 84 2.33 -0.82 14.94
C GLU A 84 2.16 0.66 14.60
N TYR A 85 0.97 1.06 14.12
CA TYR A 85 0.68 2.40 13.61
C TYR A 85 -0.35 3.17 14.45
N GLU A 86 -1.04 2.51 15.37
CA GLU A 86 -2.06 3.12 16.22
C GLU A 86 -1.57 4.39 16.90
N GLY A 87 -2.30 5.49 16.75
CA GLY A 87 -2.00 6.79 17.31
C GLY A 87 -0.91 7.60 16.58
N LYS A 88 -0.27 7.05 15.54
CA LYS A 88 0.74 7.78 14.76
C LYS A 88 0.08 8.74 13.78
N THR A 89 0.71 9.89 13.58
CA THR A 89 0.34 10.82 12.52
C THR A 89 0.92 10.36 11.20
N ILE A 90 0.04 10.10 10.23
CA ILE A 90 0.37 9.60 8.90
C ILE A 90 0.07 10.67 7.87
N ARG A 91 0.94 10.83 6.88
CA ARG A 91 0.76 11.67 5.71
C ARG A 91 0.85 10.83 4.45
N ILE A 92 -0.16 10.92 3.57
CA ILE A 92 -0.28 10.11 2.36
C ILE A 92 -0.77 10.97 1.20
N GLU A 93 -0.22 10.74 0.00
CA GLU A 93 -0.66 11.33 -1.25
C GLU A 93 -1.33 10.27 -2.12
N GLY A 94 -2.43 10.64 -2.76
CA GLY A 94 -3.17 9.75 -3.64
C GLY A 94 -4.42 10.41 -4.22
N LYS A 95 -5.28 9.59 -4.82
CA LYS A 95 -6.57 10.02 -5.37
C LYS A 95 -7.68 9.91 -4.34
N TYR A 96 -8.44 10.98 -4.21
CA TYR A 96 -9.65 10.94 -3.40
C TYR A 96 -10.73 10.08 -4.06
N TYR A 97 -11.40 9.27 -3.26
CA TYR A 97 -12.53 8.45 -3.65
C TYR A 97 -13.54 8.34 -2.51
N ALA A 98 -14.83 8.55 -2.81
CA ALA A 98 -15.91 8.35 -1.85
C ALA A 98 -16.78 7.16 -2.27
N SER A 99 -17.08 6.28 -1.33
CA SER A 99 -17.95 5.12 -1.53
C SER A 99 -19.15 5.17 -0.60
N TYR A 100 -20.35 5.09 -1.14
CA TYR A 100 -21.57 4.92 -0.35
C TYR A 100 -21.83 3.45 -0.06
N TYR A 101 -22.08 3.14 1.22
CA TYR A 101 -22.41 1.79 1.64
C TYR A 101 -23.84 1.72 2.19
N PRO A 102 -24.80 1.07 1.47
CA PRO A 102 -26.23 1.11 1.81
C PRO A 102 -26.57 0.49 3.17
N ILE A 103 -25.77 -0.47 3.66
CA ILE A 103 -26.07 -1.17 4.92
C ILE A 103 -25.88 -0.23 6.12
N THR A 104 -24.86 0.64 6.08
CA THR A 104 -24.57 1.60 7.14
C THR A 104 -25.17 2.98 6.88
N ASP A 105 -25.70 3.20 5.67
CA ASP A 105 -26.22 4.49 5.18
C ASP A 105 -25.19 5.62 5.30
N LYS A 106 -23.92 5.30 4.97
CA LYS A 106 -22.78 6.21 5.10
C LYS A 106 -21.93 6.28 3.86
N TYR A 107 -21.22 7.41 3.70
CA TYR A 107 -20.11 7.54 2.78
C TYR A 107 -18.79 7.30 3.53
N TYR A 108 -17.93 6.52 2.92
CA TYR A 108 -16.57 6.26 3.37
C TYR A 108 -15.61 6.93 2.38
N ASN A 109 -14.65 7.66 2.90
CA ASN A 109 -13.76 8.50 2.13
C ASN A 109 -12.36 7.92 2.15
N TYR A 110 -11.75 7.75 0.99
CA TYR A 110 -10.46 7.07 0.83
C TYR A 110 -9.46 7.94 0.10
N CYS A 111 -8.20 7.82 0.50
CA CYS A 111 -7.04 8.19 -0.30
C CYS A 111 -6.54 6.92 -0.99
N LEU A 112 -6.73 6.81 -2.31
CA LEU A 112 -6.34 5.65 -3.12
C LEU A 112 -4.92 5.83 -3.61
N ILE A 113 -4.09 4.79 -3.42
CA ILE A 113 -2.78 4.65 -4.01
C ILE A 113 -2.76 3.50 -5.00
N ALA A 114 -1.91 3.57 -6.01
CA ALA A 114 -1.68 2.49 -6.96
C ALA A 114 -0.30 1.85 -6.71
N ASP A 115 -0.17 0.59 -7.10
CA ASP A 115 1.14 -0.04 -7.20
C ASP A 115 1.96 0.57 -8.36
N ALA A 116 3.26 0.25 -8.43
CA ALA A 116 4.16 0.79 -9.46
C ALA A 116 3.71 0.52 -10.90
N LEU A 117 2.92 -0.52 -11.12
CA LEU A 117 2.37 -0.90 -12.42
C LEU A 117 0.96 -0.34 -12.65
N ALA A 118 0.38 0.32 -11.66
CA ALA A 118 -1.00 0.82 -11.64
C ALA A 118 -2.06 -0.26 -11.95
N CYS A 119 -1.74 -1.54 -11.72
CA CYS A 119 -2.67 -2.65 -11.93
C CYS A 119 -3.51 -2.96 -10.70
N CYS A 120 -3.05 -2.57 -9.51
CA CYS A 120 -3.72 -2.75 -8.24
C CYS A 120 -3.76 -1.42 -7.47
N SER A 121 -4.84 -1.19 -6.76
CA SER A 121 -4.98 -0.02 -5.89
C SER A 121 -5.35 -0.46 -4.48
N GLN A 122 -4.88 0.29 -3.50
CA GLN A 122 -5.28 0.20 -2.11
C GLN A 122 -5.85 1.55 -1.69
N GLY A 123 -6.71 1.56 -0.67
CA GLY A 123 -7.25 2.78 -0.10
C GLY A 123 -7.03 2.82 1.40
N LEU A 124 -6.53 3.94 1.89
CA LEU A 124 -6.56 4.24 3.31
C LEU A 124 -7.73 5.18 3.56
N GLU A 125 -8.67 4.74 4.40
CA GLU A 125 -9.83 5.55 4.77
C GLU A 125 -9.40 6.76 5.59
N PHE A 126 -10.11 7.87 5.44
CA PHE A 126 -9.92 9.04 6.30
C PHE A 126 -11.24 9.74 6.63
N GLU A 127 -11.28 10.33 7.81
CA GLU A 127 -12.37 11.17 8.29
C GLU A 127 -11.82 12.54 8.66
N LEU A 128 -12.35 13.58 8.01
CA LEU A 128 -11.92 14.95 8.27
C LEU A 128 -12.28 15.38 9.68
N GLY A 129 -11.41 16.18 10.28
CA GLY A 129 -11.63 16.79 11.58
C GLY A 129 -12.65 17.93 11.55
N GLY A 130 -12.91 18.54 12.74
CA GLY A 130 -13.71 19.76 12.83
C GLY A 130 -15.21 19.60 12.58
N GLY A 131 -15.72 18.36 12.48
CA GLY A 131 -17.14 18.11 12.18
C GLY A 131 -17.49 18.30 10.71
N ALA A 132 -16.54 18.09 9.82
CA ALA A 132 -16.72 18.14 8.38
C ALA A 132 -17.82 17.19 7.89
N VAL A 133 -18.61 17.62 6.91
CA VAL A 133 -19.77 16.90 6.39
C VAL A 133 -19.62 16.62 4.89
N TYR A 134 -19.74 15.34 4.52
CA TYR A 134 -19.78 14.95 3.11
C TYR A 134 -21.11 15.43 2.45
N PRO A 135 -21.08 15.86 1.19
CA PRO A 135 -19.92 16.09 0.32
C PRO A 135 -19.28 17.48 0.45
N GLY A 136 -19.89 18.40 1.20
CA GLY A 136 -19.57 19.83 1.17
C GLY A 136 -18.15 20.20 1.57
N ASP A 137 -17.57 19.48 2.52
CA ASP A 137 -16.25 19.76 3.07
C ASP A 137 -15.14 18.87 2.48
N TYR A 138 -15.52 17.89 1.63
CA TYR A 138 -14.59 16.95 1.02
C TYR A 138 -14.21 17.39 -0.40
N PRO A 139 -13.04 16.95 -0.92
CA PRO A 139 -12.61 17.29 -2.27
C PRO A 139 -13.56 16.68 -3.34
N ALA A 140 -13.45 17.15 -4.56
CA ALA A 140 -14.13 16.53 -5.69
C ALA A 140 -13.58 15.11 -5.92
N ASP A 141 -14.45 14.18 -6.33
CA ASP A 141 -14.05 12.79 -6.62
C ASP A 141 -12.92 12.75 -7.66
N GLN A 142 -11.96 11.83 -7.46
CA GLN A 142 -10.73 11.67 -8.26
C GLN A 142 -9.72 12.83 -8.17
N SER A 143 -9.91 13.80 -7.27
CA SER A 143 -8.88 14.81 -7.01
C SER A 143 -7.61 14.17 -6.45
N GLU A 144 -6.44 14.66 -6.88
CA GLU A 144 -5.16 14.35 -6.24
C GLU A 144 -5.06 15.12 -4.93
N VAL A 145 -4.85 14.41 -3.84
CA VAL A 145 -4.85 14.95 -2.48
C VAL A 145 -3.66 14.46 -1.67
N ILE A 146 -3.19 15.31 -0.78
CA ILE A 146 -2.34 14.92 0.33
C ILE A 146 -3.21 14.96 1.59
N VAL A 147 -3.33 13.83 2.26
CA VAL A 147 -4.11 13.67 3.50
C VAL A 147 -3.16 13.47 4.67
N THR A 148 -3.39 14.19 5.77
CA THR A 148 -2.66 14.03 7.03
C THR A 148 -3.66 13.78 8.15
N GLY A 149 -3.48 12.73 8.94
CA GLY A 149 -4.36 12.39 10.05
C GLY A 149 -3.74 11.39 11.01
N VAL A 150 -4.44 11.11 12.11
CA VAL A 150 -3.99 10.15 13.13
C VAL A 150 -4.55 8.77 12.80
N PHE A 151 -3.69 7.79 12.66
CA PHE A 151 -4.08 6.41 12.41
C PHE A 151 -4.80 5.82 13.61
N GLU A 152 -5.95 5.21 13.36
CA GLU A 152 -6.71 4.47 14.37
C GLU A 152 -7.37 3.24 13.78
N THR A 153 -7.60 2.25 14.62
CA THR A 153 -8.49 1.12 14.33
C THR A 153 -9.87 1.39 14.91
N TYR A 154 -10.90 0.92 14.22
CA TYR A 154 -12.27 0.99 14.71
C TYR A 154 -13.08 -0.23 14.28
N THR A 155 -14.25 -0.41 14.89
CA THR A 155 -15.18 -1.49 14.55
C THR A 155 -16.51 -0.94 14.12
N GLU A 156 -17.19 -1.66 13.22
CA GLU A 156 -18.52 -1.35 12.76
C GLU A 156 -19.40 -2.60 12.76
N GLU A 157 -20.63 -2.45 13.24
CA GLU A 157 -21.61 -3.53 13.28
C GLU A 157 -22.53 -3.44 12.05
N ALA A 158 -22.42 -4.43 11.15
CA ALA A 158 -23.26 -4.53 9.95
C ALA A 158 -23.70 -5.99 9.73
N GLY A 159 -24.48 -6.53 10.68
CA GLY A 159 -24.86 -7.94 10.75
C GLY A 159 -23.77 -8.84 11.37
N GLN A 160 -22.55 -8.39 11.37
CA GLN A 160 -21.39 -8.93 12.08
C GLN A 160 -20.43 -7.78 12.37
N THR A 161 -19.48 -8.00 13.28
CA THR A 161 -18.44 -7.01 13.59
C THR A 161 -17.38 -7.02 12.50
N PHE A 162 -17.13 -5.85 11.92
CA PHE A 162 -16.02 -5.60 10.98
C PHE A 162 -14.96 -4.75 11.66
N TYR A 163 -13.71 -5.01 11.32
CA TYR A 163 -12.54 -4.28 11.82
C TYR A 163 -11.94 -3.46 10.69
N TYR A 164 -11.76 -2.19 10.92
CA TYR A 164 -11.25 -1.22 9.94
C TYR A 164 -10.12 -0.39 10.53
N CYS A 165 -9.39 0.28 9.66
CA CYS A 165 -8.46 1.32 10.04
C CYS A 165 -8.69 2.58 9.19
N ARG A 166 -8.41 3.76 9.77
CA ARG A 166 -8.54 5.05 9.10
C ARG A 166 -7.59 6.09 9.67
N LEU A 167 -7.49 7.21 8.97
CA LEU A 167 -6.92 8.45 9.49
C LEU A 167 -8.06 9.31 10.06
N ARG A 168 -8.11 9.47 11.37
CA ARG A 168 -9.09 10.35 12.02
C ARG A 168 -8.56 11.77 12.19
N ASN A 169 -9.49 12.71 12.40
CA ASN A 169 -9.18 14.13 12.51
C ASN A 169 -8.27 14.62 11.39
N ALA A 170 -8.50 14.07 10.20
CA ALA A 170 -7.67 14.34 9.06
C ALA A 170 -7.90 15.76 8.51
N GLU A 171 -6.89 16.25 7.83
CA GLU A 171 -6.95 17.41 6.95
C GLU A 171 -6.41 17.02 5.58
N TYR A 172 -6.81 17.73 4.54
CA TYR A 172 -6.31 17.49 3.20
C TYR A 172 -5.83 18.75 2.51
N GLN A 173 -4.95 18.56 1.54
CA GLN A 173 -4.49 19.57 0.60
C GLN A 173 -4.66 19.05 -0.81
N LEU A 174 -5.14 19.86 -1.74
CA LEU A 174 -5.14 19.53 -3.15
C LEU A 174 -3.73 19.61 -3.70
N VAL A 175 -3.32 18.59 -4.46
CA VAL A 175 -2.06 18.65 -5.20
C VAL A 175 -2.25 19.60 -6.38
N SER A 176 -1.45 20.68 -6.41
CA SER A 176 -1.50 21.65 -7.50
C SER A 176 -0.90 21.05 -8.75
N THR A 177 -1.66 20.96 -9.83
CA THR A 177 -1.18 20.51 -11.15
C THR A 177 -0.38 21.61 -11.91
N GLU A 178 0.05 22.66 -11.20
CA GLU A 178 0.88 23.73 -11.80
C GLU A 178 2.36 23.30 -11.74
N ASN A 179 2.82 22.58 -12.74
CA ASN A 179 4.16 22.55 -13.34
C ASN A 179 4.44 21.20 -14.04
N GLN A 180 3.91 21.04 -15.23
CA GLN A 180 4.51 20.16 -16.24
C GLN A 180 4.84 20.99 -17.49
#